data_505f4dacf48e267a0137c24ddc1fc039
#
_entry.id   505f4dacf48e267a0137c24ddc1fc039
#
_cell.length_a   1.000
_cell.length_b   1.000
_cell.length_c   1.000
_cell.angle_alpha   90.00
_cell.angle_beta   90.00
_cell.angle_gamma   90.00
#
_symmetry.space_group_name_H-M   'P 1'
#
loop_
_entity.id
_entity.type
_entity.pdbx_description
1 polymer ?
#
loop_
_entity_poly.entity_id
_entity_poly.type
_entity_poly.pdbx_seq_one_letter_code
_entity_poly.pdbx_strand_id
1 'polypeptide(L)'
;MSEGGRSSLDDVAAVLWPPPAVTSMVRGRAAQPDERDFLVLPFAGRPRLLVPSARRASAAAVRRYGEPGSFKAWAASRMLALALTGGAGAVGLGGRLRVRVSPGIDTIEAYLSSVLGREVLISTHLGAARANRKPVLQLLTARGEPAGFAKISVNPLTRDLIRSERAALDALATENLAGLTVPRVLHYGQWQGRDVLVMTALPVWRRRKSLRPGQLAAAMDELAAVGGRSRGPLVGSGYLDRLRSRLEKAPAGPDGAVLGTAIDALATAAGRTPISFGAWHGDWTGWNMACTAEGLLVWDWERFTRSVPIGFDALHYRLQSAVVRRRQPPAAAAAECVPTAPSVLTPFGVPAAEARLVAILYLTELSARYLADRQAEAGARLGQPGTWLIPAIKEAVSHL
;
A
#
# COMPACT_ATOMS: atom_id res chain seq x y z
N MET A 1 11.89 -16.50 18.76
CA MET A 1 10.92 -15.73 17.95
C MET A 1 9.77 -15.31 18.86
N SER A 2 9.38 -14.04 18.85
CA SER A 2 8.21 -13.56 19.61
C SER A 2 6.91 -14.15 19.02
N GLU A 3 5.89 -14.42 19.85
CA GLU A 3 4.62 -15.01 19.42
C GLU A 3 3.95 -14.25 18.24
N GLY A 4 3.92 -12.93 18.27
CA GLY A 4 3.36 -12.13 17.18
C GLY A 4 4.15 -12.18 15.86
N GLY A 5 5.38 -12.68 15.87
CA GLY A 5 6.18 -12.86 14.66
C GLY A 5 5.93 -14.22 13.99
N ARG A 6 5.63 -15.25 14.77
CA ARG A 6 5.23 -16.57 14.25
C ARG A 6 3.86 -16.49 13.60
N SER A 7 2.87 -15.88 14.26
CA SER A 7 1.53 -15.67 13.71
C SER A 7 1.58 -15.06 12.31
N SER A 8 2.40 -14.02 12.10
CA SER A 8 2.50 -13.37 10.78
C SER A 8 3.12 -14.24 9.67
N LEU A 9 4.06 -15.13 10.00
CA LEU A 9 4.66 -16.08 9.05
C LEU A 9 3.68 -17.21 8.75
N ASP A 10 3.05 -17.75 9.79
CA ASP A 10 2.10 -18.86 9.67
C ASP A 10 0.87 -18.44 8.85
N ASP A 11 0.34 -17.22 9.08
CA ASP A 11 -0.77 -16.66 8.28
C ASP A 11 -0.41 -16.60 6.79
N VAL A 12 0.78 -16.07 6.46
CA VAL A 12 1.22 -15.96 5.07
C VAL A 12 1.48 -17.35 4.48
N ALA A 13 2.11 -18.26 5.24
CA ALA A 13 2.36 -19.62 4.78
C ALA A 13 1.05 -20.38 4.50
N ALA A 14 0.05 -20.26 5.36
CA ALA A 14 -1.27 -20.87 5.14
C ALA A 14 -2.00 -20.34 3.90
N VAL A 15 -1.73 -19.10 3.49
CA VAL A 15 -2.28 -18.54 2.25
C VAL A 15 -1.53 -19.04 1.02
N LEU A 16 -0.19 -19.07 1.07
CA LEU A 16 0.65 -19.39 -0.08
C LEU A 16 0.76 -20.91 -0.32
N TRP A 17 0.71 -21.70 0.75
CA TRP A 17 0.82 -23.15 0.71
C TRP A 17 -0.25 -23.80 1.62
N PRO A 18 -1.53 -23.72 1.21
CA PRO A 18 -2.60 -24.34 1.97
C PRO A 18 -2.51 -25.87 1.92
N PRO A 19 -3.17 -26.59 2.80
CA PRO A 19 -3.25 -28.04 2.75
C PRO A 19 -3.64 -28.55 1.34
N PRO A 20 -3.05 -29.65 0.88
CA PRO A 20 -2.23 -30.62 1.61
C PRO A 20 -0.73 -30.28 1.70
N ALA A 21 -0.28 -29.08 1.33
CA ALA A 21 1.10 -28.69 1.54
C ALA A 21 1.44 -28.65 3.05
N VAL A 22 2.66 -29.10 3.38
CA VAL A 22 3.15 -29.12 4.78
C VAL A 22 4.28 -28.10 4.89
N THR A 23 4.13 -27.18 5.83
CA THR A 23 5.17 -26.17 6.14
C THR A 23 5.80 -26.44 7.49
N SER A 24 7.12 -26.31 7.60
CA SER A 24 7.86 -26.50 8.85
C SER A 24 9.09 -25.61 8.94
N MET A 25 9.39 -25.14 10.17
CA MET A 25 10.64 -24.44 10.44
C MET A 25 11.78 -25.45 10.64
N VAL A 26 12.83 -25.35 9.83
CA VAL A 26 13.98 -26.26 9.87
C VAL A 26 15.29 -25.51 10.00
N ARG A 27 16.33 -26.23 10.49
CA ARG A 27 17.71 -25.73 10.55
C ARG A 27 18.66 -26.76 9.94
N GLY A 28 19.58 -26.29 9.13
CA GLY A 28 20.79 -27.02 8.76
C GLY A 28 20.71 -28.11 7.69
N ARG A 29 19.58 -28.76 7.42
CA ARG A 29 19.45 -29.84 6.43
C ARG A 29 19.11 -29.31 5.05
N ALA A 30 19.77 -29.79 3.99
CA ALA A 30 19.38 -29.50 2.61
C ALA A 30 17.98 -30.01 2.29
N ALA A 31 17.25 -29.28 1.44
CA ALA A 31 15.94 -29.70 0.94
C ALA A 31 16.05 -30.94 0.06
N GLN A 32 15.04 -31.82 0.11
CA GLN A 32 14.87 -32.92 -0.81
C GLN A 32 14.24 -32.43 -2.13
N PRO A 33 14.22 -33.24 -3.19
CA PRO A 33 13.65 -32.83 -4.49
C PRO A 33 12.18 -32.37 -4.44
N ASP A 34 11.39 -32.89 -3.50
CA ASP A 34 9.98 -32.56 -3.24
C ASP A 34 9.82 -31.42 -2.22
N GLU A 35 10.91 -30.86 -1.71
CA GLU A 35 10.94 -29.81 -0.71
C GLU A 35 11.47 -28.50 -1.29
N ARG A 36 10.91 -27.39 -0.86
CA ARG A 36 11.37 -26.04 -1.18
C ARG A 36 11.69 -25.29 0.10
N ASP A 37 12.87 -24.69 0.15
CA ASP A 37 13.31 -23.92 1.30
C ASP A 37 13.22 -22.42 1.02
N PHE A 38 12.67 -21.67 1.97
CA PHE A 38 12.70 -20.22 2.01
C PHE A 38 13.49 -19.77 3.23
N LEU A 39 14.35 -18.77 3.04
CA LEU A 39 15.07 -18.14 4.14
C LEU A 39 14.16 -17.12 4.81
N VAL A 40 14.09 -17.17 6.14
CA VAL A 40 13.33 -16.23 6.97
C VAL A 40 14.28 -15.15 7.47
N LEU A 41 14.06 -13.90 7.10
CA LEU A 41 14.94 -12.77 7.44
C LEU A 41 14.20 -11.73 8.31
N PRO A 42 14.90 -11.06 9.25
CA PRO A 42 16.26 -11.33 9.70
C PRO A 42 16.36 -12.69 10.37
N PHE A 43 17.56 -13.24 10.43
CA PHE A 43 17.83 -14.54 11.07
C PHE A 43 17.55 -14.56 12.58
N ALA A 44 17.53 -13.39 13.20
CA ALA A 44 17.18 -13.21 14.62
C ALA A 44 16.12 -12.12 14.76
N GLY A 45 15.25 -12.26 15.73
CA GLY A 45 14.16 -11.32 16.01
C GLY A 45 12.87 -11.64 15.24
N ARG A 46 12.04 -10.60 15.01
CA ARG A 46 10.76 -10.74 14.31
C ARG A 46 10.98 -10.93 12.81
N PRO A 47 10.47 -12.00 12.19
CA PRO A 47 10.53 -12.21 10.74
C PRO A 47 9.90 -11.03 9.99
N ARG A 48 10.58 -10.57 8.93
CA ARG A 48 10.11 -9.47 8.09
C ARG A 48 10.08 -9.80 6.61
N LEU A 49 10.86 -10.78 6.19
CA LEU A 49 11.01 -11.12 4.78
C LEU A 49 11.20 -12.62 4.63
N LEU A 50 10.48 -13.21 3.69
CA LEU A 50 10.63 -14.57 3.24
C LEU A 50 11.20 -14.54 1.82
N VAL A 51 12.35 -15.17 1.59
CA VAL A 51 13.03 -15.17 0.29
C VAL A 51 13.37 -16.59 -0.16
N PRO A 52 13.40 -16.88 -1.47
CA PRO A 52 13.75 -18.21 -1.97
C PRO A 52 15.19 -18.57 -1.56
N SER A 53 15.52 -19.85 -1.46
CA SER A 53 16.88 -20.32 -1.12
C SER A 53 17.90 -20.12 -2.26
N ALA A 54 17.44 -19.88 -3.48
CA ALA A 54 18.30 -19.61 -4.65
C ALA A 54 19.14 -18.33 -4.46
N ARG A 55 20.47 -18.45 -4.42
CA ARG A 55 21.41 -17.40 -4.04
C ARG A 55 21.20 -16.05 -4.73
N ARG A 56 21.06 -16.04 -6.05
CA ARG A 56 20.88 -14.80 -6.83
C ARG A 56 19.52 -14.17 -6.61
N ALA A 57 18.46 -14.99 -6.53
CA ALA A 57 17.11 -14.51 -6.29
C ALA A 57 16.95 -13.95 -4.86
N SER A 58 17.49 -14.63 -3.84
CA SER A 58 17.46 -14.13 -2.46
C SER A 58 18.22 -12.82 -2.28
N ALA A 59 19.40 -12.70 -2.88
CA ALA A 59 20.18 -11.45 -2.88
C ALA A 59 19.43 -10.31 -3.60
N ALA A 60 18.76 -10.61 -4.71
CA ALA A 60 17.95 -9.64 -5.45
C ALA A 60 16.71 -9.22 -4.66
N ALA A 61 16.02 -10.16 -4.00
CA ALA A 61 14.89 -9.88 -3.12
C ALA A 61 15.28 -8.89 -2.02
N VAL A 62 16.35 -9.16 -1.30
CA VAL A 62 16.84 -8.29 -0.22
C VAL A 62 17.22 -6.89 -0.73
N ARG A 63 17.90 -6.78 -1.87
CA ARG A 63 18.30 -5.47 -2.43
C ARG A 63 17.12 -4.60 -2.87
N ARG A 64 16.02 -5.22 -3.29
CA ARG A 64 14.84 -4.52 -3.82
C ARG A 64 13.77 -4.30 -2.78
N TYR A 65 13.93 -4.94 -1.64
CA TYR A 65 12.96 -4.86 -0.58
C TYR A 65 13.32 -3.75 0.41
N GLY A 66 12.44 -2.78 0.52
CA GLY A 66 12.49 -1.73 1.53
C GLY A 66 13.27 -0.48 1.09
N GLU A 67 12.74 0.67 1.46
CA GLU A 67 13.53 1.88 1.54
C GLU A 67 14.43 1.77 2.78
N PRO A 68 15.74 1.78 2.62
CA PRO A 68 16.59 1.98 3.77
C PRO A 68 16.34 3.39 4.29
N GLY A 69 15.63 3.49 5.41
CA GLY A 69 15.37 4.77 6.09
C GLY A 69 16.64 5.46 6.58
N SER A 70 17.81 4.82 6.39
CA SER A 70 19.11 5.34 6.75
C SER A 70 20.22 4.69 5.90
N PHE A 71 21.37 5.38 5.80
CA PHE A 71 22.58 4.82 5.17
C PHE A 71 23.00 3.49 5.82
N LYS A 72 22.89 3.36 7.14
CA LYS A 72 23.19 2.12 7.86
C LYS A 72 22.30 0.96 7.41
N ALA A 73 20.99 1.18 7.27
CA ALA A 73 20.06 0.15 6.79
C ALA A 73 20.34 -0.22 5.32
N TRP A 74 20.70 0.74 4.48
CA TRP A 74 21.13 0.51 3.10
C TRP A 74 22.40 -0.34 3.03
N ALA A 75 23.43 0.01 3.81
CA ALA A 75 24.68 -0.74 3.87
C ALA A 75 24.46 -2.17 4.37
N ALA A 76 23.66 -2.35 5.45
CA ALA A 76 23.31 -3.65 5.98
C ALA A 76 22.58 -4.54 4.94
N SER A 77 21.62 -3.96 4.20
CA SER A 77 20.92 -4.66 3.11
C SER A 77 21.87 -5.11 2.00
N ARG A 78 22.85 -4.25 1.63
CA ARG A 78 23.88 -4.59 0.64
C ARG A 78 24.81 -5.70 1.11
N MET A 79 25.29 -5.62 2.36
CA MET A 79 26.12 -6.64 2.96
C MET A 79 25.40 -7.99 3.05
N LEU A 80 24.15 -7.99 3.47
CA LEU A 80 23.31 -9.20 3.49
C LEU A 80 23.13 -9.79 2.09
N ALA A 81 22.87 -8.96 1.08
CA ALA A 81 22.73 -9.42 -0.30
C ALA A 81 24.03 -10.03 -0.84
N LEU A 82 25.22 -9.45 -0.52
CA LEU A 82 26.52 -10.01 -0.86
C LEU A 82 26.74 -11.36 -0.16
N ALA A 83 26.45 -11.45 1.13
CA ALA A 83 26.55 -12.69 1.90
C ALA A 83 25.65 -13.81 1.32
N LEU A 84 24.41 -13.47 0.92
CA LEU A 84 23.50 -14.42 0.28
C LEU A 84 24.02 -14.87 -1.09
N THR A 85 24.59 -13.98 -1.88
CA THR A 85 25.23 -14.34 -3.16
C THR A 85 26.41 -15.27 -2.94
N GLY A 86 27.23 -15.03 -1.90
CA GLY A 86 28.36 -15.88 -1.51
C GLY A 86 27.95 -17.22 -0.88
N GLY A 87 26.66 -17.47 -0.65
CA GLY A 87 26.16 -18.76 -0.13
C GLY A 87 25.93 -18.81 1.37
N ALA A 88 25.97 -17.69 2.10
CA ALA A 88 25.69 -17.65 3.54
C ALA A 88 24.30 -18.23 3.90
N GLY A 89 23.33 -18.19 2.98
CA GLY A 89 22.06 -18.88 3.13
C GLY A 89 22.18 -20.41 3.19
N ALA A 90 23.24 -20.99 2.63
CA ALA A 90 23.50 -22.43 2.66
C ALA A 90 24.15 -22.89 3.99
N VAL A 91 24.81 -21.99 4.71
CA VAL A 91 25.63 -22.31 5.90
C VAL A 91 24.76 -22.46 7.19
N GLY A 92 23.43 -22.49 7.08
CA GLY A 92 22.58 -22.77 8.25
C GLY A 92 22.44 -21.63 9.27
N LEU A 93 22.88 -20.41 8.94
CA LEU A 93 22.83 -19.22 9.81
C LEU A 93 21.40 -18.63 9.95
N GLY A 94 20.35 -19.44 9.99
CA GLY A 94 19.00 -18.93 10.19
C GLY A 94 17.91 -19.97 10.06
N GLY A 95 16.70 -19.63 10.51
CA GLY A 95 15.52 -20.43 10.29
C GLY A 95 15.13 -20.46 8.83
N ARG A 96 14.78 -21.61 8.32
CA ARG A 96 14.18 -21.80 6.99
C ARG A 96 12.76 -22.26 7.15
N LEU A 97 11.88 -21.69 6.37
CA LEU A 97 10.57 -22.27 6.17
C LEU A 97 10.71 -23.32 5.05
N ARG A 98 10.50 -24.56 5.39
CA ARG A 98 10.45 -25.67 4.45
C ARG A 98 9.03 -25.94 4.05
N VAL A 99 8.80 -26.03 2.75
CA VAL A 99 7.51 -26.34 2.14
C VAL A 99 7.65 -27.67 1.40
N ARG A 100 6.87 -28.67 1.82
CA ARG A 100 6.74 -29.96 1.12
C ARG A 100 5.38 -30.00 0.45
N VAL A 101 5.39 -30.31 -0.85
CA VAL A 101 4.19 -30.38 -1.67
C VAL A 101 4.17 -31.71 -2.40
N SER A 102 3.07 -32.44 -2.29
CA SER A 102 2.89 -33.66 -3.06
C SER A 102 2.86 -33.40 -4.57
N PRO A 103 3.36 -34.31 -5.40
CA PRO A 103 3.29 -34.17 -6.86
C PRO A 103 1.85 -33.91 -7.34
N GLY A 104 1.70 -33.05 -8.33
CA GLY A 104 0.39 -32.70 -8.91
C GLY A 104 -0.42 -31.63 -8.18
N ILE A 105 0.08 -31.10 -7.06
CA ILE A 105 -0.57 -29.98 -6.35
C ILE A 105 -0.26 -28.65 -7.06
N ASP A 106 -1.32 -27.90 -7.36
CA ASP A 106 -1.21 -26.54 -7.91
C ASP A 106 -0.71 -25.56 -6.82
N THR A 107 0.57 -25.23 -6.88
CA THR A 107 1.19 -24.26 -5.98
C THR A 107 1.11 -22.86 -6.55
N ILE A 108 1.19 -21.84 -5.68
CA ILE A 108 1.20 -20.44 -6.15
C ILE A 108 2.36 -20.16 -7.12
N GLU A 109 3.53 -20.78 -6.91
CA GLU A 109 4.67 -20.64 -7.81
C GLU A 109 4.40 -21.29 -9.19
N ALA A 110 3.75 -22.46 -9.21
CA ALA A 110 3.36 -23.13 -10.45
C ALA A 110 2.33 -22.30 -11.21
N TYR A 111 1.29 -21.83 -10.52
CA TYR A 111 0.29 -20.93 -11.09
C TYR A 111 0.93 -19.67 -11.70
N LEU A 112 1.76 -18.96 -10.93
CA LEU A 112 2.42 -17.73 -11.41
C LEU A 112 3.40 -17.98 -12.55
N SER A 113 4.10 -19.12 -12.53
CA SER A 113 5.01 -19.51 -13.61
C SER A 113 4.25 -19.80 -14.89
N SER A 114 3.12 -20.50 -14.80
CA SER A 114 2.23 -20.78 -15.93
C SER A 114 1.69 -19.48 -16.53
N VAL A 115 1.16 -18.59 -15.70
CA VAL A 115 0.61 -17.29 -16.11
C VAL A 115 1.64 -16.42 -16.84
N LEU A 116 2.89 -16.43 -16.36
CA LEU A 116 3.97 -15.61 -16.94
C LEU A 116 4.74 -16.31 -18.07
N GLY A 117 4.42 -17.58 -18.38
CA GLY A 117 5.11 -18.38 -19.41
C GLY A 117 6.60 -18.62 -19.10
N ARG A 118 7.00 -18.53 -17.84
CA ARG A 118 8.39 -18.74 -17.38
C ARG A 118 8.44 -19.09 -15.90
N GLU A 119 9.44 -19.86 -15.51
CA GLU A 119 9.67 -20.17 -14.10
C GLU A 119 9.95 -18.90 -13.28
N VAL A 120 9.23 -18.75 -12.17
CA VAL A 120 9.42 -17.67 -11.21
C VAL A 120 9.59 -18.19 -9.79
N LEU A 121 10.44 -17.51 -9.03
CA LEU A 121 10.65 -17.67 -7.61
C LEU A 121 9.95 -16.52 -6.89
N ILE A 122 9.38 -16.80 -5.73
CA ILE A 122 8.65 -15.81 -4.95
C ILE A 122 9.44 -15.34 -3.73
N SER A 123 9.27 -14.08 -3.39
CA SER A 123 9.70 -13.49 -2.13
C SER A 123 8.55 -12.64 -1.59
N THR A 124 8.33 -12.62 -0.28
CA THR A 124 7.25 -11.82 0.31
C THR A 124 7.67 -11.16 1.62
N HIS A 125 7.09 -10.00 1.87
CA HIS A 125 7.23 -9.28 3.12
C HIS A 125 6.18 -9.69 4.14
N LEU A 126 6.63 -9.81 5.38
CA LEU A 126 5.80 -10.11 6.53
C LEU A 126 5.47 -8.80 7.26
N GLY A 127 4.46 -8.09 6.78
CA GLY A 127 4.05 -6.79 7.30
C GLY A 127 3.35 -6.85 8.66
N ALA A 128 3.10 -5.67 9.24
CA ALA A 128 2.31 -5.51 10.45
C ALA A 128 0.82 -5.87 10.20
N ALA A 129 0.09 -6.19 11.27
CA ALA A 129 -1.34 -6.44 11.20
C ALA A 129 -2.10 -5.18 10.74
N ARG A 130 -2.98 -5.34 9.74
CA ARG A 130 -3.88 -4.32 9.18
C ARG A 130 -5.05 -5.02 8.52
N ALA A 131 -6.21 -4.37 8.44
CA ALA A 131 -7.40 -4.94 7.79
C ALA A 131 -7.16 -5.28 6.30
N ASN A 132 -6.44 -4.41 5.60
CA ASN A 132 -6.09 -4.56 4.18
C ASN A 132 -4.81 -5.39 3.94
N ARG A 133 -4.29 -6.09 4.97
CA ARG A 133 -3.09 -6.92 4.83
C ARG A 133 -3.37 -8.10 3.90
N LYS A 134 -2.54 -8.24 2.91
CA LYS A 134 -2.52 -9.35 1.94
C LYS A 134 -1.09 -9.70 1.57
N PRO A 135 -0.80 -10.94 1.14
CA PRO A 135 0.50 -11.28 0.58
C PRO A 135 0.78 -10.44 -0.69
N VAL A 136 1.95 -9.80 -0.69
CA VAL A 136 2.51 -9.13 -1.86
C VAL A 136 3.80 -9.86 -2.20
N LEU A 137 3.78 -10.56 -3.33
CA LEU A 137 4.87 -11.39 -3.78
C LEU A 137 5.71 -10.62 -4.77
N GLN A 138 7.01 -10.54 -4.54
CA GLN A 138 7.98 -10.17 -5.55
C GLN A 138 8.31 -11.43 -6.39
N LEU A 139 8.17 -11.33 -7.69
CA LEU A 139 8.44 -12.42 -8.63
C LEU A 139 9.82 -12.21 -9.26
N LEU A 140 10.64 -13.24 -9.19
CA LEU A 140 12.04 -13.21 -9.61
C LEU A 140 12.36 -14.43 -10.49
N THR A 141 13.21 -14.27 -11.49
CA THR A 141 13.83 -15.40 -12.16
C THR A 141 14.90 -16.04 -11.27
N ALA A 142 15.35 -17.26 -11.60
CA ALA A 142 16.48 -17.90 -10.92
C ALA A 142 17.77 -17.05 -10.95
N ARG A 143 17.90 -16.19 -11.98
CA ARG A 143 19.02 -15.22 -12.10
C ARG A 143 18.82 -13.98 -11.21
N GLY A 144 17.69 -13.85 -10.53
CA GLY A 144 17.34 -12.71 -9.69
C GLY A 144 16.83 -11.50 -10.47
N GLU A 145 16.45 -11.65 -11.73
CA GLU A 145 15.82 -10.59 -12.52
C GLU A 145 14.36 -10.41 -12.10
N PRO A 146 13.83 -9.17 -12.10
CA PRO A 146 12.43 -8.95 -11.76
C PRO A 146 11.51 -9.51 -12.84
N ALA A 147 10.54 -10.30 -12.42
CA ALA A 147 9.48 -10.82 -13.29
C ALA A 147 8.15 -10.08 -13.09
N GLY A 148 7.97 -9.45 -11.93
CA GLY A 148 6.76 -8.70 -11.59
C GLY A 148 6.51 -8.68 -10.08
N PHE A 149 5.28 -8.27 -9.75
CA PHE A 149 4.71 -8.39 -8.41
C PHE A 149 3.34 -9.07 -8.51
N ALA A 150 2.98 -9.86 -7.51
CA ALA A 150 1.64 -10.43 -7.40
C ALA A 150 1.02 -10.06 -6.05
N LYS A 151 -0.26 -9.71 -6.05
CA LYS A 151 -1.08 -9.51 -4.85
C LYS A 151 -2.15 -10.60 -4.80
N ILE A 152 -2.38 -11.19 -3.62
CA ILE A 152 -3.32 -12.30 -3.42
C ILE A 152 -4.36 -11.89 -2.37
N SER A 153 -5.64 -12.03 -2.68
CA SER A 153 -6.72 -11.74 -1.74
C SER A 153 -6.80 -12.77 -0.62
N VAL A 154 -7.14 -12.33 0.59
CA VAL A 154 -7.26 -13.20 1.77
C VAL A 154 -8.62 -13.07 2.47
N ASN A 155 -9.35 -12.00 2.19
CA ASN A 155 -10.67 -11.71 2.74
C ASN A 155 -11.47 -10.83 1.75
N PRO A 156 -12.77 -10.57 1.99
CA PRO A 156 -13.58 -9.72 1.10
C PRO A 156 -12.97 -8.33 0.85
N LEU A 157 -12.49 -7.64 1.88
CA LEU A 157 -11.88 -6.31 1.73
C LEU A 157 -10.68 -6.35 0.78
N THR A 158 -9.77 -7.30 0.96
CA THR A 158 -8.57 -7.41 0.11
C THR A 158 -8.90 -7.84 -1.31
N ARG A 159 -9.99 -8.59 -1.50
CA ARG A 159 -10.52 -8.94 -2.82
C ARG A 159 -11.00 -7.68 -3.55
N ASP A 160 -11.79 -6.86 -2.88
CA ASP A 160 -12.29 -5.60 -3.45
C ASP A 160 -11.15 -4.63 -3.76
N LEU A 161 -10.13 -4.55 -2.89
CA LEU A 161 -8.94 -3.73 -3.12
C LEU A 161 -8.11 -4.20 -4.32
N ILE A 162 -7.93 -5.50 -4.51
CA ILE A 162 -7.23 -6.06 -5.68
C ILE A 162 -8.00 -5.75 -6.96
N ARG A 163 -9.33 -5.88 -6.95
CA ARG A 163 -10.19 -5.51 -8.09
C ARG A 163 -10.12 -4.03 -8.41
N SER A 164 -10.15 -3.20 -7.36
CA SER A 164 -10.01 -1.75 -7.50
C SER A 164 -8.64 -1.37 -8.08
N GLU A 165 -7.55 -2.00 -7.61
CA GLU A 165 -6.21 -1.75 -8.15
C GLU A 165 -6.09 -2.16 -9.60
N ARG A 166 -6.63 -3.33 -9.98
CA ARG A 166 -6.70 -3.74 -11.38
C ARG A 166 -7.42 -2.69 -12.24
N ALA A 167 -8.64 -2.31 -11.84
CA ALA A 167 -9.43 -1.32 -12.57
C ALA A 167 -8.72 0.04 -12.68
N ALA A 168 -8.03 0.46 -11.61
CA ALA A 168 -7.22 1.67 -11.61
C ALA A 168 -6.07 1.60 -12.61
N LEU A 169 -5.31 0.50 -12.60
CA LEU A 169 -4.18 0.32 -13.51
C LEU A 169 -4.62 0.18 -14.98
N ASP A 170 -5.74 -0.50 -15.24
CA ASP A 170 -6.34 -0.60 -16.58
C ASP A 170 -6.76 0.80 -17.09
N ALA A 171 -7.36 1.62 -16.23
CA ALA A 171 -7.76 2.98 -16.57
C ALA A 171 -6.55 3.91 -16.79
N LEU A 172 -5.51 3.80 -15.95
CA LEU A 172 -4.29 4.59 -16.07
C LEU A 172 -3.43 4.20 -17.28
N ALA A 173 -3.54 2.94 -17.75
CA ALA A 173 -2.82 2.48 -18.93
C ALA A 173 -3.27 3.18 -20.24
N THR A 174 -4.46 3.77 -20.26
CA THR A 174 -4.98 4.53 -21.39
C THR A 174 -4.65 6.03 -21.34
N GLU A 175 -4.08 6.49 -20.22
CA GLU A 175 -3.75 7.89 -19.99
C GLU A 175 -2.28 8.18 -20.37
N ASN A 176 -2.03 9.38 -20.89
CA ASN A 176 -0.67 9.82 -21.19
C ASN A 176 -0.07 10.57 -19.99
N LEU A 177 0.53 9.81 -19.06
CA LEU A 177 1.14 10.36 -17.85
C LEU A 177 2.62 10.67 -18.12
N ALA A 178 2.99 11.94 -18.23
CA ALA A 178 4.35 12.37 -18.51
C ALA A 178 5.24 12.39 -17.25
N GLY A 179 4.68 12.74 -16.09
CA GLY A 179 5.38 12.87 -14.81
C GLY A 179 5.38 11.60 -13.95
N LEU A 180 4.54 10.62 -14.31
CA LEU A 180 4.28 9.41 -13.53
C LEU A 180 4.57 8.15 -14.33
N THR A 181 5.14 7.15 -13.67
CA THR A 181 5.21 5.79 -14.19
C THR A 181 4.46 4.86 -13.22
N VAL A 182 3.50 4.14 -13.74
CA VAL A 182 2.64 3.21 -13.00
C VAL A 182 2.90 1.77 -13.42
N PRO A 183 2.66 0.76 -12.56
CA PRO A 183 2.70 -0.64 -12.97
C PRO A 183 1.67 -0.92 -14.06
N ARG A 184 1.94 -1.90 -14.92
CA ARG A 184 0.97 -2.42 -15.89
C ARG A 184 0.47 -3.78 -15.42
N VAL A 185 -0.81 -4.06 -15.62
CA VAL A 185 -1.37 -5.39 -15.37
C VAL A 185 -0.77 -6.39 -16.35
N LEU A 186 -0.22 -7.47 -15.84
CA LEU A 186 0.27 -8.61 -16.62
C LEU A 186 -0.76 -9.73 -16.64
N HIS A 187 -1.46 -9.93 -15.51
CA HIS A 187 -2.51 -10.93 -15.40
C HIS A 187 -3.45 -10.60 -14.24
N TYR A 188 -4.71 -10.95 -14.40
CA TYR A 188 -5.69 -11.00 -13.32
C TYR A 188 -6.50 -12.29 -13.47
N GLY A 189 -6.58 -13.07 -12.39
CA GLY A 189 -7.31 -14.33 -12.38
C GLY A 189 -7.57 -14.83 -10.98
N GLN A 190 -7.92 -16.09 -10.86
CA GLN A 190 -8.16 -16.74 -9.57
C GLN A 190 -7.24 -17.95 -9.40
N TRP A 191 -6.72 -18.09 -8.20
CA TRP A 191 -6.00 -19.26 -7.73
C TRP A 191 -6.61 -19.71 -6.40
N GLN A 192 -7.07 -20.95 -6.36
CA GLN A 192 -7.73 -21.54 -5.17
C GLN A 192 -8.81 -20.63 -4.53
N GLY A 193 -9.68 -20.05 -5.38
CA GLY A 193 -10.77 -19.17 -4.95
C GLY A 193 -10.34 -17.77 -4.48
N ARG A 194 -9.07 -17.42 -4.63
CA ARG A 194 -8.50 -16.11 -4.29
C ARG A 194 -8.20 -15.32 -5.55
N ASP A 195 -8.55 -14.05 -5.56
CA ASP A 195 -8.17 -13.16 -6.65
C ASP A 195 -6.66 -12.90 -6.60
N VAL A 196 -6.01 -13.01 -7.76
CA VAL A 196 -4.57 -12.78 -7.96
C VAL A 196 -4.39 -11.71 -9.03
N LEU A 197 -3.70 -10.63 -8.69
CA LEU A 197 -3.30 -9.58 -9.61
C LEU A 197 -1.78 -9.63 -9.79
N VAL A 198 -1.33 -9.83 -11.03
CA VAL A 198 0.09 -9.78 -11.40
C VAL A 198 0.36 -8.52 -12.20
N MET A 199 1.40 -7.79 -11.83
CA MET A 199 1.76 -6.51 -12.43
C MET A 199 3.26 -6.40 -12.69
N THR A 200 3.65 -5.49 -13.58
CA THR A 200 5.06 -5.23 -13.87
C THR A 200 5.79 -4.70 -12.64
N ALA A 201 7.07 -5.04 -12.51
CA ALA A 201 7.94 -4.45 -11.50
C ALA A 201 8.44 -3.09 -11.98
N LEU A 202 8.16 -2.04 -11.21
CA LEU A 202 8.78 -0.75 -11.45
C LEU A 202 10.27 -0.78 -11.10
N PRO A 203 11.15 -0.05 -11.83
CA PRO A 203 12.60 -0.13 -11.67
C PRO A 203 13.11 0.65 -10.44
N VAL A 204 12.53 0.38 -9.26
CA VAL A 204 12.88 1.03 -7.98
C VAL A 204 14.31 0.73 -7.50
N TRP A 205 14.99 -0.25 -8.10
CA TRP A 205 16.39 -0.59 -7.85
C TRP A 205 17.39 0.33 -8.57
N ARG A 206 16.92 1.17 -9.51
CA ARG A 206 17.75 2.20 -10.16
C ARG A 206 18.12 3.28 -9.16
N ARG A 207 19.15 4.07 -9.51
CA ARG A 207 19.61 5.15 -8.64
C ARG A 207 18.47 6.14 -8.37
N ARG A 208 18.10 6.25 -7.11
CA ARG A 208 17.12 7.24 -6.67
C ARG A 208 17.68 8.65 -6.76
N LYS A 209 16.83 9.59 -7.09
CA LYS A 209 17.09 11.02 -7.10
C LYS A 209 16.24 11.72 -6.06
N SER A 210 16.71 12.86 -5.58
CA SER A 210 15.87 13.76 -4.80
C SER A 210 14.77 14.36 -5.67
N LEU A 211 13.60 14.56 -5.09
CA LEU A 211 12.52 15.29 -5.74
C LEU A 211 12.98 16.73 -6.05
N ARG A 212 12.73 17.21 -7.27
CA ARG A 212 12.90 18.60 -7.58
C ARG A 212 11.77 19.43 -6.95
N PRO A 213 12.00 20.70 -6.60
CA PRO A 213 10.93 21.57 -6.14
C PRO A 213 9.74 21.55 -7.12
N GLY A 214 8.53 21.41 -6.60
CA GLY A 214 7.30 21.35 -7.41
C GLY A 214 7.03 20.02 -8.13
N GLN A 215 8.01 19.13 -8.28
CA GLN A 215 7.83 17.86 -9.04
C GLN A 215 6.72 16.98 -8.48
N LEU A 216 6.64 16.86 -7.16
CA LEU A 216 5.60 16.06 -6.53
C LEU A 216 4.21 16.67 -6.74
N ALA A 217 4.09 17.98 -6.56
CA ALA A 217 2.83 18.68 -6.79
C ALA A 217 2.38 18.58 -8.25
N ALA A 218 3.30 18.75 -9.20
CA ALA A 218 2.99 18.61 -10.62
C ALA A 218 2.50 17.21 -10.98
N ALA A 219 3.11 16.16 -10.40
CA ALA A 219 2.69 14.79 -10.63
C ALA A 219 1.31 14.48 -10.02
N MET A 220 1.02 15.01 -8.83
CA MET A 220 -0.30 14.89 -8.21
C MET A 220 -1.35 15.69 -8.99
N ASP A 221 -0.99 16.83 -9.54
CA ASP A 221 -1.87 17.66 -10.36
C ASP A 221 -2.17 16.99 -11.72
N GLU A 222 -1.16 16.37 -12.33
CA GLU A 222 -1.34 15.54 -13.53
C GLU A 222 -2.32 14.39 -13.25
N LEU A 223 -2.16 13.69 -12.13
CA LEU A 223 -3.09 12.63 -11.73
C LEU A 223 -4.51 13.16 -11.50
N ALA A 224 -4.66 14.34 -10.89
CA ALA A 224 -5.96 14.93 -10.65
C ALA A 224 -6.72 15.25 -11.95
N ALA A 225 -6.04 15.36 -13.10
CA ALA A 225 -6.65 15.56 -14.39
C ALA A 225 -7.15 14.27 -15.07
N VAL A 226 -6.76 13.11 -14.56
CA VAL A 226 -7.16 11.80 -15.11
C VAL A 226 -8.69 11.63 -15.09
N GLY A 227 -9.27 11.36 -16.25
CA GLY A 227 -10.72 11.26 -16.42
C GLY A 227 -11.47 12.58 -16.37
N GLY A 228 -10.73 13.71 -16.42
CA GLY A 228 -11.28 15.06 -16.44
C GLY A 228 -11.48 15.66 -15.03
N ARG A 229 -11.43 17.00 -15.00
CA ARG A 229 -11.76 17.79 -13.80
C ARG A 229 -13.17 18.34 -13.93
N SER A 230 -13.85 18.46 -12.81
CA SER A 230 -15.14 19.16 -12.75
C SER A 230 -15.16 20.15 -11.58
N ARG A 231 -16.06 21.13 -11.64
CA ARG A 231 -16.28 22.08 -10.56
C ARG A 231 -17.78 22.18 -10.28
N GLY A 232 -18.16 22.11 -9.03
CA GLY A 232 -19.56 22.16 -8.64
C GLY A 232 -19.74 22.18 -7.14
N PRO A 233 -20.99 22.32 -6.66
CA PRO A 233 -21.30 22.30 -5.24
C PRO A 233 -21.01 20.95 -4.61
N LEU A 234 -20.72 20.94 -3.30
CA LEU A 234 -20.52 19.71 -2.53
C LEU A 234 -21.82 18.89 -2.47
N VAL A 235 -22.95 19.57 -2.18
CA VAL A 235 -24.28 18.93 -2.16
C VAL A 235 -24.68 18.54 -3.57
N GLY A 236 -25.17 17.30 -3.72
CA GLY A 236 -25.49 16.71 -5.02
C GLY A 236 -24.27 16.18 -5.80
N SER A 237 -23.07 16.26 -5.22
CA SER A 237 -21.89 15.64 -5.82
C SER A 237 -21.86 14.13 -5.55
N GLY A 238 -21.51 13.34 -6.54
CA GLY A 238 -21.28 11.90 -6.35
C GLY A 238 -20.16 11.59 -5.34
N TYR A 239 -19.32 12.57 -4.99
CA TYR A 239 -18.36 12.44 -3.90
C TYR A 239 -19.06 12.34 -2.54
N LEU A 240 -19.97 13.27 -2.23
CA LEU A 240 -20.68 13.28 -0.96
C LEU A 240 -21.54 12.01 -0.78
N ASP A 241 -22.16 11.55 -1.85
CA ASP A 241 -22.97 10.32 -1.83
C ASP A 241 -22.10 9.10 -1.53
N ARG A 242 -20.94 9.00 -2.17
CA ARG A 242 -19.96 7.92 -1.88
C ARG A 242 -19.42 7.98 -0.46
N LEU A 243 -19.16 9.17 0.07
CA LEU A 243 -18.70 9.35 1.45
C LEU A 243 -19.74 8.86 2.45
N ARG A 244 -21.01 9.22 2.27
CA ARG A 244 -22.14 8.75 3.07
C ARG A 244 -22.29 7.23 2.97
N SER A 245 -22.33 6.70 1.77
CA SER A 245 -22.46 5.25 1.54
C SER A 245 -21.30 4.45 2.12
N ARG A 246 -20.09 5.02 2.18
CA ARG A 246 -18.96 4.39 2.87
C ARG A 246 -19.15 4.36 4.37
N LEU A 247 -19.67 5.43 4.96
CA LEU A 247 -19.94 5.49 6.39
C LEU A 247 -21.07 4.51 6.80
N GLU A 248 -22.10 4.35 5.96
CA GLU A 248 -23.17 3.37 6.18
C GLU A 248 -22.67 1.92 6.24
N LYS A 249 -21.57 1.62 5.53
CA LYS A 249 -20.91 0.29 5.56
C LYS A 249 -20.01 0.09 6.78
N ALA A 250 -19.71 1.15 7.52
CA ALA A 250 -18.92 1.06 8.74
C ALA A 250 -19.74 0.42 9.87
N PRO A 251 -19.08 -0.29 10.81
CA PRO A 251 -19.76 -0.77 11.99
C PRO A 251 -20.44 0.37 12.77
N ALA A 252 -21.62 0.11 13.28
CA ALA A 252 -22.31 1.06 14.15
C ALA A 252 -21.43 1.35 15.40
N GLY A 253 -21.29 2.63 15.75
CA GLY A 253 -20.49 3.04 16.89
C GLY A 253 -20.43 4.56 17.06
N PRO A 254 -19.88 5.03 18.19
CA PRO A 254 -19.83 6.46 18.50
C PRO A 254 -19.06 7.28 17.47
N ASP A 255 -17.95 6.77 16.97
CA ASP A 255 -17.13 7.44 15.95
C ASP A 255 -17.91 7.63 14.64
N GLY A 256 -18.69 6.61 14.24
CA GLY A 256 -19.54 6.67 13.04
C GLY A 256 -20.65 7.71 13.18
N ALA A 257 -21.32 7.74 14.32
CA ALA A 257 -22.37 8.72 14.61
C ALA A 257 -21.85 10.16 14.59
N VAL A 258 -20.71 10.40 15.23
CA VAL A 258 -20.05 11.73 15.25
C VAL A 258 -19.65 12.15 13.84
N LEU A 259 -19.11 11.21 13.03
CA LEU A 259 -18.69 11.51 11.68
C LEU A 259 -19.89 11.80 10.76
N GLY A 260 -21.02 11.09 10.94
CA GLY A 260 -22.29 11.36 10.25
C GLY A 260 -22.78 12.78 10.53
N THR A 261 -22.83 13.18 11.82
CA THR A 261 -23.19 14.54 12.20
C THR A 261 -22.25 15.59 11.57
N ALA A 262 -20.94 15.32 11.53
CA ALA A 262 -19.99 16.22 10.88
C ALA A 262 -20.22 16.34 9.36
N ILE A 263 -20.54 15.26 8.68
CA ILE A 263 -20.87 15.26 7.24
C ILE A 263 -22.13 16.09 6.97
N ASP A 264 -23.16 15.97 7.81
CA ASP A 264 -24.40 16.74 7.65
C ASP A 264 -24.19 18.22 7.96
N ALA A 265 -23.37 18.56 8.96
CA ALA A 265 -22.97 19.93 9.24
C ALA A 265 -22.19 20.54 8.06
N LEU A 266 -21.26 19.81 7.45
CA LEU A 266 -20.52 20.23 6.25
C LEU A 266 -21.46 20.44 5.05
N ALA A 267 -22.42 19.53 4.85
CA ALA A 267 -23.41 19.66 3.79
C ALA A 267 -24.30 20.90 3.99
N THR A 268 -24.64 21.24 5.23
CA THR A 268 -25.48 22.39 5.57
C THR A 268 -24.70 23.70 5.44
N ALA A 269 -23.51 23.79 6.04
CA ALA A 269 -22.76 25.05 6.13
C ALA A 269 -22.04 25.39 4.80
N ALA A 270 -21.52 24.39 4.10
CA ALA A 270 -20.67 24.57 2.93
C ALA A 270 -21.16 23.82 1.67
N GLY A 271 -22.34 23.23 1.72
CA GLY A 271 -22.83 22.38 0.64
C GLY A 271 -22.99 23.07 -0.70
N ARG A 272 -23.23 24.35 -0.73
CA ARG A 272 -23.35 25.17 -1.97
C ARG A 272 -22.01 25.72 -2.44
N THR A 273 -20.94 25.62 -1.66
CA THR A 273 -19.61 26.08 -2.03
C THR A 273 -19.11 25.26 -3.20
N PRO A 274 -18.78 25.88 -4.35
CA PRO A 274 -18.26 25.14 -5.47
C PRO A 274 -16.82 24.73 -5.18
N ILE A 275 -16.53 23.45 -5.29
CA ILE A 275 -15.18 22.89 -5.18
C ILE A 275 -14.79 22.16 -6.46
N SER A 276 -13.50 22.01 -6.68
CA SER A 276 -12.96 21.30 -7.83
C SER A 276 -12.75 19.83 -7.49
N PHE A 277 -13.18 18.95 -8.40
CA PHE A 277 -13.04 17.51 -8.29
C PHE A 277 -12.11 16.95 -9.36
N GLY A 278 -11.35 15.91 -9.03
CA GLY A 278 -10.44 15.21 -9.92
C GLY A 278 -10.17 13.80 -9.42
N ALA A 279 -9.15 13.16 -9.98
CA ALA A 279 -8.71 11.86 -9.49
C ALA A 279 -7.65 12.02 -8.37
N TRP A 280 -7.49 10.98 -7.56
CA TRP A 280 -6.44 10.86 -6.59
C TRP A 280 -5.95 9.41 -6.46
N HIS A 281 -4.73 9.23 -6.01
CA HIS A 281 -4.14 7.92 -5.71
C HIS A 281 -4.80 7.29 -4.47
N GLY A 282 -5.15 8.10 -3.48
CA GLY A 282 -5.82 7.70 -2.26
C GLY A 282 -4.92 7.17 -1.14
N ASP A 283 -3.66 6.84 -1.43
CA ASP A 283 -2.63 6.47 -0.47
C ASP A 283 -1.24 6.95 -0.93
N TRP A 284 -1.16 8.17 -1.46
CA TRP A 284 0.11 8.73 -1.92
C TRP A 284 1.02 9.06 -0.76
N THR A 285 2.04 8.26 -0.60
CA THR A 285 2.98 8.35 0.52
C THR A 285 4.41 8.19 0.02
N GLY A 286 5.40 8.58 0.84
CA GLY A 286 6.79 8.44 0.47
C GLY A 286 7.27 6.99 0.27
N TRP A 287 6.55 6.01 0.81
CA TRP A 287 6.86 4.57 0.64
C TRP A 287 6.11 3.92 -0.53
N ASN A 288 5.13 4.61 -1.12
CA ASN A 288 4.42 4.16 -2.32
C ASN A 288 4.95 4.84 -3.59
N MET A 289 6.13 5.48 -3.52
CA MET A 289 6.76 6.12 -4.66
C MET A 289 8.29 6.04 -4.63
N ALA A 290 8.92 6.22 -5.79
CA ALA A 290 10.36 6.45 -5.93
C ALA A 290 10.63 7.47 -7.02
N CYS A 291 11.55 8.42 -6.78
CA CYS A 291 12.03 9.32 -7.82
C CYS A 291 13.30 8.74 -8.47
N THR A 292 13.33 8.66 -9.79
CA THR A 292 14.46 8.18 -10.59
C THR A 292 14.81 9.20 -11.69
N ALA A 293 15.76 8.84 -12.55
CA ALA A 293 16.06 9.66 -13.73
C ALA A 293 14.89 9.76 -14.70
N GLU A 294 14.04 8.74 -14.73
CA GLU A 294 12.92 8.60 -15.65
C GLU A 294 11.62 9.24 -15.13
N GLY A 295 11.62 9.78 -13.93
CA GLY A 295 10.44 10.39 -13.32
C GLY A 295 10.04 9.77 -11.99
N LEU A 296 8.78 9.96 -11.61
CA LEU A 296 8.18 9.38 -10.42
C LEU A 296 7.57 8.02 -10.74
N LEU A 297 8.06 7.00 -10.05
CA LEU A 297 7.48 5.67 -10.03
C LEU A 297 6.49 5.62 -8.87
N VAL A 298 5.22 5.25 -9.12
CA VAL A 298 4.18 5.21 -8.08
C VAL A 298 3.45 3.88 -8.16
N TRP A 299 3.24 3.24 -7.00
CA TRP A 299 2.59 1.93 -6.88
C TRP A 299 1.58 1.90 -5.75
N ASP A 300 0.81 0.80 -5.64
CA ASP A 300 -0.25 0.57 -4.64
C ASP A 300 -1.52 1.38 -4.91
N TRP A 301 -2.07 1.21 -6.12
CA TRP A 301 -3.21 1.96 -6.68
C TRP A 301 -4.59 1.49 -6.19
N GLU A 302 -4.65 0.65 -5.17
CA GLU A 302 -5.88 0.04 -4.66
C GLU A 302 -6.92 1.04 -4.11
N ARG A 303 -6.51 2.28 -3.86
CA ARG A 303 -7.35 3.37 -3.35
C ARG A 303 -7.63 4.47 -4.38
N PHE A 304 -7.18 4.29 -5.59
CA PHE A 304 -7.44 5.23 -6.67
C PHE A 304 -8.95 5.47 -6.84
N THR A 305 -9.34 6.73 -6.92
CA THR A 305 -10.73 7.12 -7.12
C THR A 305 -10.79 8.42 -7.92
N ARG A 306 -11.76 8.52 -8.81
CA ARG A 306 -12.09 9.75 -9.57
C ARG A 306 -13.15 10.57 -8.83
N SER A 307 -13.26 11.83 -9.21
CA SER A 307 -14.28 12.76 -8.71
C SER A 307 -14.23 12.94 -7.18
N VAL A 308 -13.03 13.14 -6.64
CA VAL A 308 -12.82 13.57 -5.25
C VAL A 308 -12.29 15.01 -5.23
N PRO A 309 -12.43 15.76 -4.11
CA PRO A 309 -11.86 17.12 -4.04
C PRO A 309 -10.37 17.13 -4.38
N ILE A 310 -9.97 18.05 -5.29
CA ILE A 310 -8.57 18.18 -5.73
C ILE A 310 -7.70 18.59 -4.55
N GLY A 311 -6.51 17.95 -4.44
CA GLY A 311 -5.53 18.22 -3.40
C GLY A 311 -5.50 17.17 -2.26
N PHE A 312 -6.40 16.19 -2.28
CA PHE A 312 -6.43 15.13 -1.25
C PHE A 312 -5.10 14.36 -1.14
N ASP A 313 -4.43 14.05 -2.26
CA ASP A 313 -3.13 13.39 -2.24
C ASP A 313 -2.04 14.24 -1.58
N ALA A 314 -2.06 15.56 -1.78
CA ALA A 314 -1.10 16.46 -1.15
C ALA A 314 -1.29 16.53 0.37
N LEU A 315 -2.55 16.61 0.82
CA LEU A 315 -2.91 16.56 2.23
C LEU A 315 -2.52 15.20 2.84
N HIS A 316 -2.79 14.10 2.13
CA HIS A 316 -2.42 12.76 2.56
C HIS A 316 -0.91 12.58 2.71
N TYR A 317 -0.15 12.99 1.70
CA TYR A 317 1.31 12.93 1.73
C TYR A 317 1.89 13.74 2.90
N ARG A 318 1.35 14.95 3.15
CA ARG A 318 1.78 15.80 4.26
C ARG A 318 1.47 15.17 5.60
N LEU A 319 0.22 14.72 5.81
CA LEU A 319 -0.22 14.10 7.06
C LEU A 319 0.58 12.83 7.37
N GLN A 320 0.70 11.92 6.41
CA GLN A 320 1.45 10.68 6.59
C GLN A 320 2.95 10.94 6.80
N SER A 321 3.51 11.93 6.11
CA SER A 321 4.91 12.34 6.33
C SER A 321 5.12 12.92 7.72
N ALA A 322 4.16 13.69 8.27
CA ALA A 322 4.21 14.20 9.63
C ALA A 322 4.23 13.06 10.66
N VAL A 323 3.26 12.15 10.56
CA VAL A 323 3.08 11.07 11.53
C VAL A 323 4.19 10.02 11.43
N VAL A 324 4.53 9.56 10.21
CA VAL A 324 5.43 8.40 10.03
C VAL A 324 6.89 8.81 9.95
N ARG A 325 7.23 9.86 9.18
CA ARG A 325 8.63 10.25 8.97
C ARG A 325 9.13 11.21 10.03
N ARG A 326 8.35 12.26 10.35
CA ARG A 326 8.71 13.24 11.39
C ARG A 326 8.33 12.78 12.80
N ARG A 327 7.58 11.68 12.92
CA ARG A 327 7.11 11.11 14.20
C ARG A 327 6.32 12.10 15.05
N GLN A 328 5.62 13.03 14.39
CA GLN A 328 4.72 13.97 15.04
C GLN A 328 3.55 13.20 15.68
N PRO A 329 3.07 13.61 16.86
CA PRO A 329 1.86 13.03 17.46
C PRO A 329 0.69 13.09 16.47
N PRO A 330 -0.04 11.99 16.22
CA PRO A 330 -1.08 11.93 15.19
C PRO A 330 -2.15 13.01 15.35
N ALA A 331 -2.61 13.29 16.59
CA ALA A 331 -3.60 14.32 16.86
C ALA A 331 -3.09 15.72 16.48
N ALA A 332 -1.84 16.07 16.80
CA ALA A 332 -1.24 17.33 16.39
C ALA A 332 -1.11 17.45 14.88
N ALA A 333 -0.70 16.36 14.20
CA ALA A 333 -0.61 16.35 12.74
C ALA A 333 -1.97 16.52 12.06
N ALA A 334 -3.04 15.95 12.64
CA ALA A 334 -4.41 16.12 12.15
C ALA A 334 -4.92 17.56 12.36
N ALA A 335 -4.68 18.14 13.55
CA ALA A 335 -5.05 19.51 13.86
C ALA A 335 -4.37 20.53 12.94
N GLU A 336 -3.10 20.29 12.55
CA GLU A 336 -2.38 21.15 11.60
C GLU A 336 -2.88 21.05 10.16
N CYS A 337 -3.65 20.02 9.80
CA CYS A 337 -4.07 19.78 8.42
C CYS A 337 -4.92 20.94 7.86
N VAL A 338 -5.90 21.41 8.63
CA VAL A 338 -6.83 22.48 8.20
C VAL A 338 -6.16 23.85 8.10
N PRO A 339 -5.43 24.36 9.13
CA PRO A 339 -4.81 25.67 9.05
C PRO A 339 -3.70 25.76 8.00
N THR A 340 -3.04 24.65 7.68
CA THR A 340 -1.98 24.64 6.65
C THR A 340 -2.48 24.37 5.24
N ALA A 341 -3.74 23.98 5.06
CA ALA A 341 -4.31 23.63 3.78
C ALA A 341 -4.16 24.73 2.71
N PRO A 342 -4.37 26.03 2.97
CA PRO A 342 -4.18 27.06 1.95
C PRO A 342 -2.81 26.98 1.29
N SER A 343 -1.74 26.86 2.08
CA SER A 343 -0.37 26.78 1.54
C SER A 343 -0.09 25.47 0.81
N VAL A 344 -0.65 24.35 1.31
CA VAL A 344 -0.47 23.01 0.71
C VAL A 344 -1.20 22.91 -0.63
N LEU A 345 -2.36 23.55 -0.75
CA LEU A 345 -3.25 23.40 -1.91
C LEU A 345 -3.07 24.49 -2.98
N THR A 346 -2.29 25.54 -2.70
CA THR A 346 -1.95 26.58 -3.69
C THR A 346 -1.42 26.01 -5.02
N PRO A 347 -0.50 25.00 -5.04
CA PRO A 347 0.01 24.44 -6.28
C PRO A 347 -1.06 23.76 -7.18
N PHE A 348 -2.22 23.45 -6.63
CA PHE A 348 -3.34 22.78 -7.31
C PHE A 348 -4.44 23.77 -7.75
N GLY A 349 -4.19 25.07 -7.61
CA GLY A 349 -5.16 26.11 -7.96
C GLY A 349 -6.40 26.12 -7.06
N VAL A 350 -6.34 25.54 -5.86
CA VAL A 350 -7.44 25.58 -4.88
C VAL A 350 -7.41 26.91 -4.15
N PRO A 351 -8.48 27.72 -4.23
CA PRO A 351 -8.55 29.00 -3.55
C PRO A 351 -8.41 28.85 -2.02
N ALA A 352 -7.76 29.79 -1.36
CA ALA A 352 -7.55 29.74 0.07
C ALA A 352 -8.85 29.62 0.89
N ALA A 353 -9.93 30.23 0.41
CA ALA A 353 -11.25 30.13 1.00
C ALA A 353 -11.85 28.69 0.95
N GLU A 354 -11.51 27.94 -0.10
CA GLU A 354 -11.98 26.56 -0.29
C GLU A 354 -11.05 25.53 0.35
N ALA A 355 -9.77 25.86 0.53
CA ALA A 355 -8.73 24.93 0.96
C ALA A 355 -9.01 24.33 2.36
N ARG A 356 -9.58 25.12 3.27
CA ARG A 356 -9.98 24.65 4.60
C ARG A 356 -11.08 23.60 4.52
N LEU A 357 -12.11 23.87 3.72
CA LEU A 357 -13.20 22.91 3.46
C LEU A 357 -12.65 21.60 2.87
N VAL A 358 -11.77 21.69 1.86
CA VAL A 358 -11.13 20.52 1.25
C VAL A 358 -10.35 19.72 2.28
N ALA A 359 -9.64 20.36 3.22
CA ALA A 359 -8.92 19.67 4.28
C ALA A 359 -9.84 18.95 5.27
N ILE A 360 -10.97 19.57 5.65
CA ILE A 360 -11.96 18.92 6.53
C ILE A 360 -12.57 17.71 5.82
N LEU A 361 -12.93 17.84 4.54
CA LEU A 361 -13.44 16.74 3.72
C LEU A 361 -12.40 15.61 3.59
N TYR A 362 -11.11 15.93 3.46
CA TYR A 362 -10.04 14.94 3.44
C TYR A 362 -9.95 14.16 4.75
N LEU A 363 -9.94 14.84 5.90
CA LEU A 363 -9.91 14.17 7.21
C LEU A 363 -11.15 13.29 7.43
N THR A 364 -12.31 13.76 6.97
CA THR A 364 -13.58 13.01 7.01
C THR A 364 -13.52 11.76 6.14
N GLU A 365 -13.01 11.88 4.91
CA GLU A 365 -12.77 10.77 3.97
C GLU A 365 -11.85 9.70 4.60
N LEU A 366 -10.75 10.12 5.20
CA LEU A 366 -9.79 9.23 5.84
C LEU A 366 -10.41 8.51 7.05
N SER A 367 -11.21 9.22 7.84
CA SER A 367 -11.92 8.66 9.01
C SER A 367 -12.96 7.64 8.59
N ALA A 368 -13.81 7.97 7.61
CA ALA A 368 -14.83 7.05 7.06
C ALA A 368 -14.18 5.78 6.48
N ARG A 369 -13.04 5.93 5.79
CA ARG A 369 -12.27 4.80 5.27
C ARG A 369 -11.75 3.89 6.39
N TYR A 370 -11.21 4.45 7.46
CA TYR A 370 -10.67 3.66 8.58
C TYR A 370 -11.77 2.89 9.31
N LEU A 371 -12.93 3.49 9.47
CA LEU A 371 -14.09 2.82 10.07
C LEU A 371 -14.63 1.71 9.15
N ALA A 372 -14.86 1.99 7.88
CA ALA A 372 -15.38 1.01 6.92
C ALA A 372 -14.42 -0.18 6.72
N ASP A 373 -13.11 0.06 6.71
CA ASP A 373 -12.08 -0.98 6.62
C ASP A 373 -11.87 -1.75 7.94
N ARG A 374 -12.51 -1.35 9.05
CA ARG A 374 -12.32 -1.94 10.39
C ARG A 374 -10.86 -1.98 10.84
N GLN A 375 -10.13 -0.88 10.62
CA GLN A 375 -8.69 -0.82 10.92
C GLN A 375 -8.38 -0.99 12.41
N ALA A 376 -9.26 -0.53 13.30
CA ALA A 376 -9.12 -0.71 14.75
C ALA A 376 -9.19 -2.19 15.16
N GLU A 377 -10.19 -2.93 14.63
CA GLU A 377 -10.38 -4.34 14.90
C GLU A 377 -9.22 -5.20 14.39
N ALA A 378 -8.59 -4.77 13.28
CA ALA A 378 -7.41 -5.42 12.74
C ALA A 378 -6.10 -5.07 13.48
N GLY A 379 -6.17 -4.28 14.56
CA GLY A 379 -5.00 -3.90 15.36
C GLY A 379 -4.05 -2.90 14.68
N ALA A 380 -4.54 -2.13 13.70
CA ALA A 380 -3.73 -1.09 13.08
C ALA A 380 -3.42 0.02 14.09
N ARG A 381 -2.14 0.43 14.18
CA ARG A 381 -1.64 1.42 15.16
C ARG A 381 -2.42 2.73 15.17
N LEU A 382 -2.93 3.18 14.05
CA LEU A 382 -3.72 4.40 13.87
C LEU A 382 -5.16 4.10 13.47
N GLY A 383 -5.63 2.87 13.74
CA GLY A 383 -6.93 2.39 13.26
C GLY A 383 -8.15 3.02 13.93
N GLN A 384 -7.97 3.75 15.04
CA GLN A 384 -9.04 4.39 15.81
C GLN A 384 -9.11 5.89 15.46
N PRO A 385 -9.92 6.32 14.48
CA PRO A 385 -10.01 7.73 14.08
C PRO A 385 -10.52 8.65 15.20
N GLY A 386 -11.31 8.12 16.14
CA GLY A 386 -11.78 8.85 17.33
C GLY A 386 -10.67 9.40 18.21
N THR A 387 -9.47 8.80 18.17
CA THR A 387 -8.34 9.24 19.00
C THR A 387 -7.52 10.37 18.40
N TRP A 388 -7.69 10.71 17.09
CA TRP A 388 -6.82 11.69 16.45
C TRP A 388 -7.42 12.46 15.26
N LEU A 389 -8.27 11.84 14.42
CA LEU A 389 -8.88 12.50 13.26
C LEU A 389 -10.18 13.22 13.65
N ILE A 390 -11.08 12.52 14.32
CA ILE A 390 -12.42 13.03 14.65
C ILE A 390 -12.36 14.27 15.54
N PRO A 391 -11.49 14.39 16.57
CA PRO A 391 -11.35 15.63 17.32
C PRO A 391 -11.01 16.84 16.45
N ALA A 392 -10.07 16.68 15.51
CA ALA A 392 -9.71 17.76 14.58
C ALA A 392 -10.85 18.12 13.62
N ILE A 393 -11.64 17.13 13.17
CA ILE A 393 -12.84 17.38 12.34
C ILE A 393 -13.88 18.17 13.13
N LYS A 394 -14.19 17.76 14.37
CA LYS A 394 -15.17 18.46 15.24
C LYS A 394 -14.80 19.91 15.47
N GLU A 395 -13.56 20.17 15.84
CA GLU A 395 -13.03 21.51 16.04
C GLU A 395 -13.17 22.34 14.74
N ALA A 396 -12.74 21.80 13.61
CA ALA A 396 -12.79 22.53 12.34
C ALA A 396 -14.22 22.83 11.87
N VAL A 397 -15.16 21.88 12.06
CA VAL A 397 -16.59 22.05 11.71
C VAL A 397 -17.28 23.08 12.61
N SER A 398 -16.90 23.20 13.89
CA SER A 398 -17.49 24.20 14.79
C SER A 398 -17.11 25.65 14.43
N HIS A 399 -16.16 25.86 13.51
CA HIS A 399 -15.70 27.16 13.01
C HIS A 399 -16.11 27.44 11.56
N LEU A 400 -17.02 26.64 10.97
CA LEU A 400 -17.63 26.88 9.67
C LEU A 400 -18.90 27.71 9.79
#